data_38df23fd247e2551e76620b74ca911d0
#
_entry.id   38df23fd247e2551e76620b74ca911d0
#
_cell.length_a   1.000
_cell.length_b   1.000
_cell.length_c   1.000
_cell.angle_alpha   90.00
_cell.angle_beta   90.00
_cell.angle_gamma   90.00
#
_symmetry.space_group_name_H-M   'P 1'
#
loop_
_entity.id
_entity.type
_entity.pdbx_description
1 polymer ?
#
loop_
_entity_poly.entity_id
_entity_poly.type
_entity_poly.pdbx_seq_one_letter_code
_entity_poly.pdbx_strand_id
1 'polypeptide(L)'
;MEKDYYRRTRIFPIMHLIVIRRDVHKANPFVAQSLYDALCDSKDRALALMKERGALRYMLPWLPADMDEIDDVFGGDPWPYGVEANRPTLEALVQYMVEQHFIAQRIPIEELFVVGR
;
A
#
# COMPACT_ATOMS: atom_id res chain seq x y z
N MET A 1 4.83 -20.23 1.71
CA MET A 1 6.09 -19.53 1.99
C MET A 1 5.90 -18.02 2.11
N GLU A 2 5.45 -17.29 1.08
CA GLU A 2 5.22 -15.84 1.14
C GLU A 2 4.15 -15.43 2.16
N LYS A 3 3.01 -16.11 2.16
CA LYS A 3 1.92 -15.88 3.12
C LYS A 3 2.36 -16.08 4.58
N ASP A 4 3.21 -17.08 4.85
CA ASP A 4 3.73 -17.32 6.19
C ASP A 4 4.74 -16.26 6.61
N TYR A 5 5.53 -15.76 5.65
CA TYR A 5 6.41 -14.63 5.90
C TYR A 5 5.61 -13.39 6.29
N TYR A 6 4.59 -13.04 5.51
CA TYR A 6 3.71 -11.92 5.83
C TYR A 6 3.01 -12.07 7.18
N ARG A 7 2.47 -13.26 7.49
CA ARG A 7 1.82 -13.50 8.80
C ARG A 7 2.75 -13.24 9.97
N ARG A 8 4.06 -13.56 9.84
CA ARG A 8 5.07 -13.35 10.89
C ARG A 8 5.60 -11.92 10.96
N THR A 9 5.81 -11.29 9.82
CA THR A 9 6.58 -10.03 9.73
C THR A 9 5.72 -8.81 9.46
N ARG A 10 4.55 -9.02 8.87
CA ARG A 10 3.70 -7.96 8.33
C ARG A 10 4.38 -7.15 7.21
N ILE A 11 5.43 -7.69 6.63
CA ILE A 11 6.14 -7.09 5.50
C ILE A 11 5.56 -7.65 4.21
N PHE A 12 5.02 -6.76 3.39
CA PHE A 12 4.59 -7.04 2.02
C PHE A 12 5.19 -5.99 1.09
N PRO A 13 5.90 -6.37 0.02
CA PRO A 13 6.61 -5.42 -0.83
C PRO A 13 5.68 -4.37 -1.44
N ILE A 14 6.02 -3.09 -1.27
CA ILE A 14 5.34 -1.97 -1.90
C ILE A 14 5.91 -1.82 -3.30
N MET A 15 5.09 -2.03 -4.34
CA MET A 15 5.55 -2.02 -5.73
C MET A 15 5.48 -0.63 -6.37
N HIS A 16 4.58 0.24 -5.92
CA HIS A 16 4.36 1.55 -6.50
C HIS A 16 4.16 2.63 -5.44
N LEU A 17 4.66 3.81 -5.74
CA LEU A 17 4.44 5.02 -4.97
C LEU A 17 3.91 6.11 -5.89
N ILE A 18 3.10 7.00 -5.35
CA ILE A 18 2.65 8.21 -6.05
C ILE A 18 3.49 9.37 -5.56
N VAL A 19 4.02 10.14 -6.48
CA VAL A 19 4.84 11.31 -6.18
C VAL A 19 4.17 12.57 -6.71
N ILE A 20 4.28 13.64 -5.92
CA ILE A 20 3.80 14.97 -6.30
C ILE A 20 5.03 15.88 -6.44
N ARG A 21 5.10 16.62 -7.53
CA ARG A 21 6.17 17.61 -7.68
C ARG A 21 6.13 18.62 -6.53
N ARG A 22 7.29 18.94 -5.99
CA ARG A 22 7.42 19.81 -4.80
C ARG A 22 6.84 21.21 -5.02
N ASP A 23 7.01 21.77 -6.22
CA ASP A 23 6.46 23.08 -6.58
C ASP A 23 4.92 23.07 -6.61
N VAL A 24 4.33 21.99 -7.16
CA VAL A 24 2.86 21.81 -7.17
C VAL A 24 2.33 21.69 -5.74
N HIS A 25 2.95 20.86 -4.92
CA HIS A 25 2.54 20.68 -3.51
C HIS A 25 2.69 21.98 -2.71
N LYS A 26 3.78 22.74 -2.92
CA LYS A 26 3.96 24.03 -2.23
C LYS A 26 2.92 25.08 -2.63
N ALA A 27 2.55 25.11 -3.91
CA ALA A 27 1.53 26.03 -4.41
C ALA A 27 0.10 25.62 -3.99
N ASN A 28 -0.14 24.31 -3.84
CA ASN A 28 -1.46 23.74 -3.57
C ASN A 28 -1.36 22.60 -2.54
N PRO A 29 -1.16 22.89 -1.25
CA PRO A 29 -0.93 21.86 -0.22
C PRO A 29 -2.08 20.85 -0.08
N PHE A 30 -3.32 21.26 -0.38
CA PHE A 30 -4.51 20.39 -0.31
C PHE A 30 -4.50 19.25 -1.33
N VAL A 31 -3.73 19.36 -2.43
CA VAL A 31 -3.71 18.38 -3.51
C VAL A 31 -3.28 17.00 -3.01
N ALA A 32 -2.34 16.94 -2.08
CA ALA A 32 -1.86 15.68 -1.53
C ALA A 32 -2.98 14.90 -0.85
N GLN A 33 -3.74 15.58 0.03
CA GLN A 33 -4.86 14.95 0.74
C GLN A 33 -5.99 14.58 -0.20
N SER A 34 -6.38 15.49 -1.10
CA SER A 34 -7.47 15.24 -2.05
C SER A 34 -7.17 14.06 -2.98
N LEU A 35 -5.91 13.94 -3.41
CA LEU A 35 -5.47 12.82 -4.25
C LEU A 35 -5.47 11.51 -3.45
N TYR A 36 -4.99 11.54 -2.21
CA TYR A 36 -5.02 10.38 -1.33
C TYR A 36 -6.44 9.86 -1.12
N ASP A 37 -7.38 10.76 -0.77
CA ASP A 37 -8.78 10.38 -0.54
C ASP A 37 -9.42 9.79 -1.81
N ALA A 38 -9.20 10.41 -2.96
CA ALA A 38 -9.73 9.92 -4.24
C ALA A 38 -9.17 8.54 -4.61
N LEU A 39 -7.91 8.28 -4.31
CA LEU A 39 -7.28 6.97 -4.55
C LEU A 39 -7.78 5.91 -3.57
N CYS A 40 -8.02 6.26 -2.31
CA CYS A 40 -8.66 5.37 -1.35
C CYS A 40 -10.06 4.97 -1.82
N ASP A 41 -10.89 5.94 -2.19
CA ASP A 41 -12.24 5.69 -2.71
C ASP A 41 -12.22 4.78 -3.95
N SER A 42 -11.30 5.03 -4.87
CA SER A 42 -11.14 4.23 -6.08
C SER A 42 -10.76 2.77 -5.76
N LYS A 43 -9.80 2.59 -4.84
CA LYS A 43 -9.37 1.26 -4.37
C LYS A 43 -10.54 0.51 -3.71
N ASP A 44 -11.23 1.16 -2.79
CA ASP A 44 -12.33 0.54 -2.05
C ASP A 44 -13.47 0.08 -2.98
N ARG A 45 -13.78 0.88 -4.00
CA ARG A 45 -14.71 0.50 -5.07
C ARG A 45 -14.21 -0.71 -5.86
N ALA A 46 -12.92 -0.74 -6.21
CA ALA A 46 -12.33 -1.86 -6.94
C ALA A 46 -12.38 -3.16 -6.12
N LEU A 47 -12.03 -3.10 -4.84
CA LEU A 47 -12.11 -4.25 -3.94
C LEU A 47 -13.55 -4.73 -3.75
N ALA A 48 -14.51 -3.82 -3.61
CA ALA A 48 -15.93 -4.17 -3.51
C ALA A 48 -16.43 -4.91 -4.77
N LEU A 49 -16.02 -4.43 -5.96
CA LEU A 49 -16.36 -5.07 -7.23
C LEU A 49 -15.73 -6.47 -7.37
N MET A 50 -14.52 -6.68 -6.88
CA MET A 50 -13.88 -8.00 -6.89
C MET A 50 -14.56 -8.99 -5.95
N LYS A 51 -15.13 -8.51 -4.84
CA LYS A 51 -15.87 -9.31 -3.86
C LYS A 51 -17.33 -9.60 -4.27
N GLU A 52 -17.84 -8.93 -5.30
CA GLU A 52 -19.21 -9.13 -5.79
C GLU A 52 -19.34 -10.52 -6.45
N ARG A 53 -20.17 -11.37 -5.85
CA ARG A 53 -20.36 -12.78 -6.32
C ARG A 53 -21.53 -12.95 -7.29
N GLY A 54 -22.35 -11.91 -7.48
CA GLY A 54 -23.56 -11.97 -8.29
C GLY A 54 -23.32 -12.01 -9.81
N ALA A 55 -22.19 -11.48 -10.26
CA ALA A 55 -21.78 -11.50 -11.67
C ALA A 55 -20.26 -11.60 -11.76
N LEU A 56 -19.79 -12.55 -12.57
CA LEU A 56 -18.35 -12.68 -12.84
C LEU A 56 -17.89 -11.53 -13.75
N ARG A 57 -17.39 -10.46 -13.15
CA ARG A 57 -16.86 -9.30 -13.88
C ARG A 57 -15.46 -9.56 -14.45
N TYR A 58 -14.73 -10.46 -13.84
CA TYR A 58 -13.37 -10.82 -14.23
C TYR A 58 -13.34 -12.27 -14.72
N MET A 59 -12.57 -12.53 -15.78
CA MET A 59 -12.43 -13.87 -16.36
C MET A 59 -11.47 -14.75 -15.54
N LEU A 60 -11.67 -14.78 -14.22
CA LEU A 60 -10.89 -15.53 -13.26
C LEU A 60 -11.81 -16.50 -12.51
N PRO A 61 -11.84 -17.79 -12.92
CA PRO A 61 -12.82 -18.76 -12.40
C PRO A 61 -12.67 -19.00 -10.88
N TRP A 62 -11.48 -18.84 -10.34
CA TRP A 62 -11.19 -19.05 -8.90
C TRP A 62 -11.22 -17.77 -8.06
N LEU A 63 -11.52 -16.63 -8.67
CA LEU A 63 -11.51 -15.34 -7.97
C LEU A 63 -12.24 -15.32 -6.62
N PRO A 64 -13.43 -15.94 -6.46
CA PRO A 64 -14.08 -15.98 -5.15
C PRO A 64 -13.24 -16.66 -4.06
N ALA A 65 -12.60 -17.78 -4.39
CA ALA A 65 -11.72 -18.50 -3.46
C ALA A 65 -10.42 -17.71 -3.17
N ASP A 66 -9.87 -17.08 -4.20
CA ASP A 66 -8.69 -16.21 -4.05
C ASP A 66 -8.99 -15.01 -3.16
N MET A 67 -10.18 -14.41 -3.28
CA MET A 67 -10.61 -13.29 -2.43
C MET A 67 -10.83 -13.73 -0.98
N ASP A 68 -11.41 -14.92 -0.74
CA ASP A 68 -11.56 -15.46 0.61
C ASP A 68 -10.18 -15.71 1.27
N GLU A 69 -9.21 -16.23 0.50
CA GLU A 69 -7.84 -16.41 0.99
C GLU A 69 -7.12 -15.08 1.27
N ILE A 70 -7.31 -14.07 0.42
CA ILE A 70 -6.77 -12.73 0.63
C ILE A 70 -7.35 -12.12 1.91
N ASP A 71 -8.65 -12.26 2.13
CA ASP A 71 -9.31 -11.79 3.34
C ASP A 71 -8.72 -12.48 4.60
N ASP A 72 -8.48 -13.79 4.55
CA ASP A 72 -7.86 -14.55 5.64
C ASP A 72 -6.43 -14.09 5.93
N VAL A 73 -5.63 -13.83 4.91
CA VAL A 73 -4.21 -13.46 5.06
C VAL A 73 -4.03 -12.00 5.47
N PHE A 74 -4.77 -11.07 4.84
CA PHE A 74 -4.57 -9.63 4.96
C PHE A 74 -5.62 -8.91 5.83
N GLY A 75 -6.72 -9.57 6.17
CA GLY A 75 -7.82 -8.96 6.91
C GLY A 75 -8.70 -8.07 6.03
N GLY A 76 -8.75 -8.35 4.73
CA GLY A 76 -9.66 -7.71 3.78
C GLY A 76 -9.03 -6.68 2.84
N ASP A 77 -7.91 -6.06 3.20
CA ASP A 77 -7.19 -5.10 2.34
C ASP A 77 -5.74 -5.53 2.12
N PRO A 78 -5.42 -6.15 0.96
CA PRO A 78 -4.06 -6.56 0.63
C PRO A 78 -3.14 -5.39 0.24
N TRP A 79 -3.71 -4.22 -0.04
CA TRP A 79 -3.01 -3.02 -0.50
C TRP A 79 -3.34 -1.79 0.36
N PRO A 80 -3.07 -1.83 1.66
CA PRO A 80 -3.40 -0.70 2.53
C PRO A 80 -2.63 0.55 2.11
N TYR A 81 -3.33 1.68 2.02
CA TYR A 81 -2.72 2.96 1.74
C TYR A 81 -2.33 3.67 3.05
N GLY A 82 -1.34 4.56 2.95
CA GLY A 82 -0.85 5.34 4.09
C GLY A 82 0.41 4.77 4.74
N VAL A 83 1.11 5.64 5.44
CA VAL A 83 2.40 5.34 6.08
C VAL A 83 2.24 4.34 7.23
N GLU A 84 1.26 4.55 8.11
CA GLU A 84 1.12 3.76 9.32
C GLU A 84 0.82 2.28 9.02
N ALA A 85 -0.08 2.02 8.08
CA ALA A 85 -0.41 0.65 7.68
C ALA A 85 0.77 -0.08 7.02
N ASN A 86 1.69 0.67 6.41
CA ASN A 86 2.87 0.15 5.70
C ASN A 86 4.17 0.32 6.49
N ARG A 87 4.14 0.86 7.69
CA ARG A 87 5.33 1.18 8.49
C ARG A 87 6.33 0.03 8.61
N PRO A 88 5.92 -1.23 8.91
CA PRO A 88 6.88 -2.34 9.00
C PRO A 88 7.65 -2.57 7.68
N THR A 89 6.96 -2.44 6.55
CA THR A 89 7.56 -2.62 5.22
C THR A 89 8.51 -1.47 4.87
N LEU A 90 8.11 -0.23 5.18
CA LEU A 90 8.93 0.97 4.91
C LEU A 90 10.21 0.99 5.77
N GLU A 91 10.09 0.65 7.05
CA GLU A 91 11.24 0.57 7.94
C GLU A 91 12.23 -0.54 7.53
N ALA A 92 11.70 -1.71 7.13
CA ALA A 92 12.53 -2.78 6.60
C ALA A 92 13.26 -2.36 5.32
N LEU A 93 12.58 -1.64 4.40
CA LEU A 93 13.22 -1.12 3.19
C LEU A 93 14.37 -0.17 3.53
N VAL A 94 14.14 0.82 4.40
CA VAL A 94 15.20 1.77 4.81
C VAL A 94 16.36 1.05 5.46
N GLN A 95 16.10 0.06 6.30
CA GLN A 95 17.14 -0.77 6.91
C GLN A 95 17.97 -1.49 5.84
N TYR A 96 17.33 -2.17 4.89
CA TYR A 96 18.02 -2.91 3.84
C TYR A 96 18.83 -1.98 2.93
N MET A 97 18.35 -0.77 2.66
CA MET A 97 19.08 0.22 1.87
C MET A 97 20.38 0.65 2.58
N VAL A 98 20.38 0.78 3.91
CA VAL A 98 21.60 1.04 4.69
C VAL A 98 22.54 -0.17 4.67
N GLU A 99 22.02 -1.34 4.96
CA GLU A 99 22.80 -2.59 5.02
C GLU A 99 23.47 -2.93 3.68
N GLN A 100 22.81 -2.58 2.57
CA GLN A 100 23.30 -2.78 1.22
C GLN A 100 24.08 -1.57 0.67
N HIS A 101 24.35 -0.57 1.49
CA HIS A 101 25.10 0.64 1.14
C HIS A 101 24.50 1.51 0.02
N PHE A 102 23.17 1.44 -0.20
CA PHE A 102 22.48 2.36 -1.09
C PHE A 102 22.34 3.76 -0.49
N ILE A 103 22.19 3.85 0.82
CA ILE A 103 22.19 5.09 1.58
C ILE A 103 23.18 4.98 2.75
N ALA A 104 23.80 6.10 3.11
CA ALA A 104 24.84 6.14 4.15
C ALA A 104 24.26 6.00 5.57
N GLN A 105 23.04 6.45 5.78
CA GLN A 105 22.37 6.45 7.09
C GLN A 105 20.85 6.32 6.94
N ARG A 106 20.18 5.91 8.01
CA ARG A 106 18.72 5.80 8.02
C ARG A 106 18.07 7.16 7.80
N ILE A 107 17.05 7.18 6.97
CA ILE A 107 16.18 8.34 6.74
C ILE A 107 14.88 8.08 7.50
N PRO A 108 14.42 8.99 8.37
CA PRO A 108 13.12 8.86 9.01
C PRO A 108 12.00 8.76 7.98
N ILE A 109 11.05 7.85 8.21
CA ILE A 109 9.93 7.63 7.28
C ILE A 109 9.11 8.92 7.09
N GLU A 110 8.99 9.71 8.13
CA GLU A 110 8.28 10.99 8.16
C GLU A 110 8.88 12.05 7.21
N GLU A 111 10.16 11.92 6.86
CA GLU A 111 10.83 12.80 5.90
C GLU A 111 10.62 12.40 4.45
N LEU A 112 10.20 11.16 4.20
CA LEU A 112 10.02 10.60 2.87
C LEU A 112 8.63 10.89 2.30
N PHE A 113 7.64 11.09 3.16
CA PHE A 113 6.25 11.22 2.75
C PHE A 113 5.65 12.54 3.19
N VAL A 114 4.71 13.03 2.39
CA VAL A 114 3.85 14.13 2.84
C VAL A 114 2.93 13.55 3.91
N VAL A 115 3.10 14.03 5.14
CA VAL A 115 2.32 13.58 6.28
C VAL A 115 0.88 14.02 6.09
N GLY A 116 0.06 13.12 5.59
CA GLY A 116 -1.38 13.15 5.66
C GLY A 116 -1.81 11.81 6.22
N ARG A 117 -2.61 11.82 7.22
CA ARG A 117 -3.12 10.73 8.09
C ARG A 117 -2.98 9.31 7.60
#